data_31a8d705030eba452469f341445b005d
#
_entry.id   31a8d705030eba452469f341445b005d
#
_cell.length_a   1.000
_cell.length_b   1.000
_cell.length_c   1.000
_cell.angle_alpha   90.00
_cell.angle_beta   90.00
_cell.angle_gamma   90.00
#
_symmetry.space_group_name_H-M   'P 1'
#
loop_
_entity.id
_entity.type
_entity.pdbx_description
1 polymer ?
#
loop_
_entity_poly.entity_id
_entity_poly.type
_entity_poly.pdbx_seq_one_letter_code
_entity_poly.pdbx_strand_id
1 'polypeptide(L)'
;APPPAPAPVPVAPAPQKAACANPNALGVARTVVIDTSGGPGFGFEHFKELDFLKEKEVVLTFDDGPWLHNTPAVLKALADQCVKATFFPIGKHSTYYPEILKDVYNAGHTIGSHTWSHQDLSKKTPEEAKAEIEMGVSAVKASLGHPIAPFFRFPALRHPPEMVTYLGERGVGIFSTDMDSFDFKIRKPEQIVKNLMAKLKTHGKGIMLMHDFQHGTSLAVPQLLAELKAGGYKIVHLVPKSSLDSMAQYDDILAKDKVTGPVTGGGRPTSSVVKTIGE
;
A
#
# COMPACT_ATOMS: atom_id res chain seq x y z
N ALA A 1 30.02 15.95 -12.12
CA ALA A 1 28.82 16.36 -11.45
C ALA A 1 27.68 15.41 -11.86
N PRO A 2 26.86 14.89 -10.91
CA PRO A 2 25.69 14.09 -11.29
C PRO A 2 24.69 14.95 -12.08
N PRO A 3 23.91 14.36 -13.01
CA PRO A 3 22.90 15.10 -13.74
C PRO A 3 21.85 15.68 -12.79
N PRO A 4 21.29 16.88 -13.07
CA PRO A 4 20.28 17.50 -12.24
C PRO A 4 19.03 16.61 -12.18
N ALA A 5 18.41 16.53 -11.00
CA ALA A 5 17.16 15.81 -10.79
C ALA A 5 16.06 16.34 -11.74
N PRO A 6 15.26 15.47 -12.36
CA PRO A 6 14.17 15.90 -13.23
C PRO A 6 13.16 16.75 -12.42
N ALA A 7 12.69 17.82 -13.07
CA ALA A 7 11.68 18.71 -12.48
C ALA A 7 10.38 17.95 -12.15
N PRO A 8 9.67 18.31 -11.08
CA PRO A 8 8.43 17.64 -10.70
C PRO A 8 7.40 17.78 -11.82
N VAL A 9 6.91 16.63 -12.30
CA VAL A 9 5.84 16.58 -13.30
C VAL A 9 4.51 16.92 -12.60
N PRO A 10 3.65 17.77 -13.17
CA PRO A 10 2.34 18.05 -12.62
C PRO A 10 1.53 16.76 -12.48
N VAL A 11 0.99 16.51 -11.29
CA VAL A 11 0.08 15.39 -11.03
C VAL A 11 -1.15 15.56 -11.93
N ALA A 12 -1.45 14.55 -12.76
CA ALA A 12 -2.73 14.52 -13.46
C ALA A 12 -3.87 14.65 -12.43
N PRO A 13 -4.92 15.43 -12.72
CA PRO A 13 -6.02 15.60 -11.79
C PRO A 13 -6.61 14.24 -11.45
N ALA A 14 -6.71 13.96 -10.15
CA ALA A 14 -7.35 12.74 -9.66
C ALA A 14 -8.75 12.62 -10.28
N PRO A 15 -9.20 11.41 -10.66
CA PRO A 15 -10.52 11.22 -11.24
C PRO A 15 -11.58 11.89 -10.37
N GLN A 16 -12.45 12.67 -11.01
CA GLN A 16 -13.48 13.45 -10.32
C GLN A 16 -14.34 12.54 -9.44
N LYS A 17 -14.55 13.00 -8.22
CA LYS A 17 -15.35 12.37 -7.18
C LYS A 17 -16.72 11.95 -7.74
N ALA A 18 -16.90 10.70 -8.11
CA ALA A 18 -18.25 10.17 -8.32
C ALA A 18 -19.01 10.35 -7.00
N ALA A 19 -20.18 10.98 -7.08
CA ALA A 19 -21.02 11.18 -5.90
C ALA A 19 -21.31 9.82 -5.27
N CYS A 20 -21.15 9.73 -3.95
CA CYS A 20 -21.45 8.51 -3.20
C CYS A 20 -22.92 8.14 -3.38
N ALA A 21 -23.21 6.99 -3.97
CA ALA A 21 -24.59 6.53 -4.18
C ALA A 21 -25.28 6.13 -2.86
N ASN A 22 -24.50 5.84 -1.81
CA ASN A 22 -25.01 5.46 -0.51
C ASN A 22 -25.04 6.68 0.44
N PRO A 23 -26.23 7.26 0.73
CA PRO A 23 -26.33 8.43 1.61
C PRO A 23 -25.92 8.14 3.05
N ASN A 24 -25.91 6.88 3.45
CA ASN A 24 -25.49 6.41 4.77
C ASN A 24 -24.07 5.84 4.78
N ALA A 25 -23.26 6.10 3.77
CA ALA A 25 -21.87 5.61 3.74
C ALA A 25 -21.02 6.23 4.84
N LEU A 26 -19.97 5.51 5.24
CA LEU A 26 -18.93 6.04 6.12
C LEU A 26 -18.23 7.24 5.48
N GLY A 27 -17.90 7.13 4.18
CA GLY A 27 -17.30 8.20 3.40
C GLY A 27 -15.85 8.53 3.81
N VAL A 28 -15.26 9.47 3.09
CA VAL A 28 -13.97 10.09 3.42
C VAL A 28 -14.23 11.41 4.14
N ALA A 29 -13.81 11.52 5.41
CA ALA A 29 -14.02 12.72 6.22
C ALA A 29 -13.12 13.89 5.77
N ARG A 30 -11.88 13.59 5.41
CA ARG A 30 -10.95 14.55 4.80
C ARG A 30 -9.86 13.86 3.99
N THR A 31 -9.28 14.62 3.08
CA THR A 31 -8.09 14.20 2.33
C THR A 31 -6.88 14.98 2.83
N VAL A 32 -5.76 14.29 3.06
CA VAL A 32 -4.50 14.90 3.48
C VAL A 32 -3.50 14.78 2.34
N VAL A 33 -2.94 15.91 1.95
CA VAL A 33 -1.83 15.96 0.98
C VAL A 33 -0.52 15.72 1.72
N ILE A 34 0.20 14.69 1.30
CA ILE A 34 1.49 14.31 1.90
C ILE A 34 2.62 14.86 1.03
N ASP A 35 3.45 15.69 1.63
CA ASP A 35 4.74 16.11 1.08
C ASP A 35 5.80 15.09 1.50
N THR A 36 6.39 14.39 0.54
CA THR A 36 7.39 13.36 0.79
C THR A 36 8.82 13.85 0.62
N SER A 37 9.03 15.16 0.46
CA SER A 37 10.36 15.76 0.37
C SER A 37 11.20 15.40 1.59
N GLY A 38 12.40 14.86 1.37
CA GLY A 38 13.31 14.44 2.43
C GLY A 38 12.97 13.09 3.08
N GLY A 39 11.97 12.36 2.56
CA GLY A 39 11.67 11.00 2.99
C GLY A 39 11.08 10.89 4.40
N PRO A 40 9.99 11.60 4.72
CA PRO A 40 9.37 11.50 6.04
C PRO A 40 8.87 10.08 6.32
N GLY A 41 8.92 9.69 7.60
CA GLY A 41 8.35 8.44 8.09
C GLY A 41 7.00 8.65 8.77
N PHE A 42 6.07 7.72 8.57
CA PHE A 42 4.71 7.74 9.11
C PHE A 42 4.36 6.44 9.83
N GLY A 43 3.58 6.51 10.90
CA GLY A 43 3.14 5.36 11.70
C GLY A 43 4.00 5.13 12.94
N PHE A 44 3.37 5.24 14.12
CA PHE A 44 4.04 5.30 15.42
C PHE A 44 4.73 4.00 15.87
N GLU A 45 4.53 2.90 15.17
CA GLU A 45 5.32 1.70 15.46
C GLU A 45 6.83 1.96 15.26
N HIS A 46 7.20 2.79 14.25
CA HIS A 46 8.60 3.09 13.93
C HIS A 46 8.93 4.58 13.83
N PHE A 47 7.96 5.44 13.49
CA PHE A 47 8.17 6.87 13.23
C PHE A 47 7.22 7.69 14.08
N LYS A 48 7.77 8.45 15.04
CA LYS A 48 6.98 9.15 16.07
C LYS A 48 6.86 10.67 15.85
N GLU A 49 7.53 11.20 14.82
CA GLU A 49 7.68 12.65 14.64
C GLU A 49 6.46 13.30 13.99
N LEU A 50 5.71 12.55 13.16
CA LEU A 50 4.64 13.12 12.35
C LEU A 50 3.25 12.58 12.76
N ASP A 51 2.65 13.26 13.72
CA ASP A 51 1.26 13.01 14.14
C ASP A 51 0.30 13.94 13.40
N PHE A 52 -0.19 13.50 12.24
CA PHE A 52 -1.11 14.29 11.42
C PHE A 52 -2.59 13.89 11.58
N LEU A 53 -2.87 12.81 12.31
CA LEU A 53 -4.23 12.31 12.53
C LEU A 53 -4.85 12.93 13.79
N LYS A 54 -6.11 13.30 13.69
CA LYS A 54 -6.93 13.73 14.82
C LYS A 54 -7.56 12.54 15.52
N GLU A 55 -8.08 12.76 16.72
CA GLU A 55 -8.81 11.73 17.47
C GLU A 55 -9.93 11.11 16.61
N LYS A 56 -10.07 9.79 16.67
CA LYS A 56 -10.97 8.96 15.86
C LYS A 56 -10.72 8.99 14.35
N GLU A 57 -9.58 9.48 13.89
CA GLU A 57 -9.22 9.38 12.47
C GLU A 57 -8.42 8.11 12.18
N VAL A 58 -8.76 7.48 11.05
CA VAL A 58 -8.17 6.22 10.61
C VAL A 58 -7.75 6.32 9.15
N VAL A 59 -6.55 5.85 8.85
CA VAL A 59 -6.06 5.61 7.49
C VAL A 59 -6.09 4.10 7.24
N LEU A 60 -6.76 3.68 6.18
CA LEU A 60 -6.77 2.29 5.74
C LEU A 60 -5.63 2.05 4.76
N THR A 61 -4.80 1.05 5.03
CA THR A 61 -3.73 0.65 4.11
C THR A 61 -3.76 -0.85 3.84
N PHE A 62 -3.43 -1.23 2.60
CA PHE A 62 -3.42 -2.61 2.13
C PHE A 62 -2.11 -2.92 1.42
N ASP A 63 -1.47 -4.01 1.81
CA ASP A 63 -0.19 -4.48 1.26
C ASP A 63 -0.38 -5.74 0.42
N ASP A 64 0.65 -6.08 -0.35
CA ASP A 64 0.87 -7.33 -1.09
C ASP A 64 -0.01 -7.56 -2.32
N GLY A 65 -1.12 -6.84 -2.50
CA GLY A 65 -1.93 -6.98 -3.72
C GLY A 65 -1.18 -6.55 -5.01
N PRO A 66 -1.89 -6.49 -6.13
CA PRO A 66 -3.27 -6.97 -6.32
C PRO A 66 -3.36 -8.49 -6.42
N TRP A 67 -4.50 -9.06 -6.05
CA TRP A 67 -4.74 -10.49 -6.15
C TRP A 67 -6.14 -10.82 -6.64
N LEU A 68 -6.21 -11.88 -7.49
CA LEU A 68 -7.46 -12.34 -8.08
C LEU A 68 -8.51 -12.65 -6.99
N HIS A 69 -9.74 -12.22 -7.18
CA HIS A 69 -10.89 -12.34 -6.29
C HIS A 69 -10.82 -11.54 -4.98
N ASN A 70 -9.68 -11.49 -4.29
CA ASN A 70 -9.57 -10.87 -2.98
C ASN A 70 -9.50 -9.33 -3.08
N THR A 71 -8.59 -8.79 -3.90
CA THR A 71 -8.52 -7.32 -4.12
C THR A 71 -9.83 -6.75 -4.65
N PRO A 72 -10.50 -7.35 -5.67
CA PRO A 72 -11.83 -6.88 -6.11
C PRO A 72 -12.89 -6.90 -5.00
N ALA A 73 -12.88 -7.89 -4.11
CA ALA A 73 -13.81 -7.93 -2.98
C ALA A 73 -13.55 -6.81 -1.97
N VAL A 74 -12.27 -6.50 -1.69
CA VAL A 74 -11.88 -5.34 -0.88
C VAL A 74 -12.35 -4.05 -1.53
N LEU A 75 -12.10 -3.86 -2.84
CA LEU A 75 -12.53 -2.67 -3.58
C LEU A 75 -14.05 -2.48 -3.52
N LYS A 76 -14.81 -3.57 -3.67
CA LYS A 76 -16.27 -3.51 -3.54
C LYS A 76 -16.69 -3.02 -2.16
N ALA A 77 -16.12 -3.56 -1.09
CA ALA A 77 -16.46 -3.15 0.27
C ALA A 77 -16.12 -1.66 0.52
N LEU A 78 -14.98 -1.19 0.03
CA LEU A 78 -14.59 0.22 0.11
C LEU A 78 -15.55 1.12 -0.69
N ALA A 79 -15.95 0.69 -1.89
CA ALA A 79 -16.89 1.41 -2.74
C ALA A 79 -18.28 1.49 -2.11
N ASP A 80 -18.80 0.41 -1.52
CA ASP A 80 -20.10 0.36 -0.85
C ASP A 80 -20.19 1.37 0.32
N GLN A 81 -19.06 1.73 0.94
CA GLN A 81 -18.95 2.73 1.99
C GLN A 81 -18.33 4.05 1.51
N CYS A 82 -18.07 4.21 0.22
CA CYS A 82 -17.47 5.40 -0.39
C CYS A 82 -16.18 5.87 0.29
N VAL A 83 -15.39 4.95 0.81
CA VAL A 83 -14.11 5.22 1.46
C VAL A 83 -12.94 5.02 0.51
N LYS A 84 -11.84 5.66 0.80
CA LYS A 84 -10.59 5.54 0.06
C LYS A 84 -9.49 5.03 0.97
N ALA A 85 -8.54 4.32 0.38
CA ALA A 85 -7.41 3.71 1.07
C ALA A 85 -6.10 3.96 0.31
N THR A 86 -4.98 3.58 0.91
CA THR A 86 -3.67 3.52 0.28
C THR A 86 -3.27 2.06 0.09
N PHE A 87 -2.81 1.71 -1.10
CA PHE A 87 -2.35 0.37 -1.45
C PHE A 87 -0.84 0.37 -1.69
N PHE A 88 -0.16 -0.63 -1.17
CA PHE A 88 1.26 -0.89 -1.37
C PHE A 88 1.42 -2.24 -2.09
N PRO A 89 1.25 -2.26 -3.42
CA PRO A 89 1.31 -3.49 -4.18
C PRO A 89 2.74 -4.00 -4.33
N ILE A 90 2.90 -5.33 -4.39
CA ILE A 90 4.13 -5.99 -4.81
C ILE A 90 4.28 -5.85 -6.32
N GLY A 91 5.47 -5.49 -6.81
CA GLY A 91 5.73 -5.33 -8.24
C GLY A 91 5.35 -6.56 -9.06
N LYS A 92 5.76 -7.77 -8.65
CA LYS A 92 5.40 -9.02 -9.32
C LYS A 92 3.88 -9.22 -9.41
N HIS A 93 3.14 -8.95 -8.33
CA HIS A 93 1.69 -9.10 -8.34
C HIS A 93 1.03 -8.07 -9.25
N SER A 94 1.59 -6.86 -9.33
CA SER A 94 1.14 -5.83 -10.27
C SER A 94 1.27 -6.30 -11.73
N THR A 95 2.36 -6.99 -12.08
CA THR A 95 2.54 -7.56 -13.42
C THR A 95 1.65 -8.76 -13.69
N TYR A 96 1.25 -9.51 -12.67
CA TYR A 96 0.33 -10.63 -12.83
C TYR A 96 -1.12 -10.17 -13.07
N TYR A 97 -1.53 -9.08 -12.42
CA TYR A 97 -2.92 -8.60 -12.42
C TYR A 97 -2.99 -7.09 -12.69
N PRO A 98 -2.44 -6.60 -13.82
CA PRO A 98 -2.39 -5.16 -14.10
C PRO A 98 -3.79 -4.53 -14.18
N GLU A 99 -4.79 -5.25 -14.66
CA GLU A 99 -6.15 -4.72 -14.76
C GLU A 99 -6.78 -4.51 -13.37
N ILE A 100 -6.52 -5.42 -12.42
CA ILE A 100 -7.00 -5.24 -11.03
C ILE A 100 -6.30 -4.03 -10.40
N LEU A 101 -5.00 -3.82 -10.66
CA LEU A 101 -4.30 -2.65 -10.18
C LEU A 101 -4.85 -1.34 -10.76
N LYS A 102 -5.22 -1.35 -12.06
CA LYS A 102 -5.92 -0.21 -12.69
C LYS A 102 -7.28 0.04 -12.06
N ASP A 103 -8.02 -1.02 -11.68
CA ASP A 103 -9.29 -0.88 -10.97
C ASP A 103 -9.08 -0.21 -9.60
N VAL A 104 -8.01 -0.56 -8.86
CA VAL A 104 -7.63 0.14 -7.62
C VAL A 104 -7.44 1.63 -7.87
N TYR A 105 -6.67 1.99 -8.90
CA TYR A 105 -6.42 3.38 -9.24
C TYR A 105 -7.69 4.12 -9.70
N ASN A 106 -8.45 3.52 -10.61
CA ASN A 106 -9.67 4.11 -11.17
C ASN A 106 -10.75 4.31 -10.09
N ALA A 107 -10.75 3.46 -9.06
CA ALA A 107 -11.58 3.64 -7.87
C ALA A 107 -11.13 4.84 -7.00
N GLY A 108 -10.01 5.50 -7.33
CA GLY A 108 -9.50 6.69 -6.66
C GLY A 108 -8.74 6.41 -5.38
N HIS A 109 -8.17 5.23 -5.25
CA HIS A 109 -7.24 4.90 -4.16
C HIS A 109 -5.83 5.38 -4.48
N THR A 110 -5.02 5.60 -3.46
CA THR A 110 -3.61 5.96 -3.61
C THR A 110 -2.78 4.69 -3.73
N ILE A 111 -1.84 4.67 -4.68
CA ILE A 111 -0.97 3.51 -4.93
C ILE A 111 0.48 3.93 -4.73
N GLY A 112 1.15 3.27 -3.77
CA GLY A 112 2.59 3.33 -3.54
C GLY A 112 3.31 2.10 -4.07
N SER A 113 4.36 1.65 -3.37
CA SER A 113 5.14 0.45 -3.72
C SER A 113 5.56 -0.36 -2.51
N HIS A 114 5.69 -1.69 -2.69
CA HIS A 114 6.08 -2.65 -1.65
C HIS A 114 7.18 -3.61 -2.14
N THR A 115 8.18 -3.09 -2.83
CA THR A 115 9.26 -3.84 -3.49
C THR A 115 8.81 -4.65 -4.71
N TRP A 116 9.79 -5.24 -5.40
CA TRP A 116 9.55 -6.13 -6.54
C TRP A 116 8.97 -7.47 -6.13
N SER A 117 9.57 -8.13 -5.13
CA SER A 117 9.25 -9.52 -4.79
C SER A 117 9.08 -9.80 -3.29
N HIS A 118 8.84 -8.76 -2.50
CA HIS A 118 8.62 -8.84 -1.05
C HIS A 118 9.79 -9.50 -0.29
N GLN A 119 11.03 -9.21 -0.70
CA GLN A 119 12.21 -9.70 0.02
C GLN A 119 12.45 -8.88 1.29
N ASP A 120 12.98 -9.54 2.32
CA ASP A 120 13.48 -8.86 3.52
C ASP A 120 14.76 -8.08 3.17
N LEU A 121 14.62 -6.77 3.00
CA LEU A 121 15.71 -5.91 2.55
C LEU A 121 16.84 -5.79 3.58
N SER A 122 16.59 -6.11 4.86
CA SER A 122 17.62 -6.13 5.90
C SER A 122 18.63 -7.27 5.72
N LYS A 123 18.34 -8.21 4.84
CA LYS A 123 19.21 -9.38 4.52
C LYS A 123 19.83 -9.28 3.14
N LYS A 124 19.72 -8.13 2.50
CA LYS A 124 20.23 -7.86 1.15
C LYS A 124 21.43 -6.94 1.21
N THR A 125 22.28 -7.00 0.18
CA THR A 125 23.24 -5.92 -0.04
C THR A 125 22.52 -4.62 -0.39
N PRO A 126 23.12 -3.45 -0.19
CA PRO A 126 22.51 -2.18 -0.56
C PRO A 126 22.06 -2.13 -2.02
N GLU A 127 22.85 -2.68 -2.94
CA GLU A 127 22.54 -2.73 -4.37
C GLU A 127 21.33 -3.62 -4.66
N GLU A 128 21.27 -4.82 -4.05
CA GLU A 128 20.13 -5.73 -4.18
C GLU A 128 18.87 -5.12 -3.59
N ALA A 129 18.98 -4.45 -2.43
CA ALA A 129 17.85 -3.78 -1.79
C ALA A 129 17.31 -2.62 -2.64
N LYS A 130 18.19 -1.79 -3.22
CA LYS A 130 17.82 -0.74 -4.17
C LYS A 130 17.13 -1.32 -5.41
N ALA A 131 17.67 -2.42 -5.95
CA ALA A 131 17.05 -3.08 -7.09
C ALA A 131 15.64 -3.59 -6.78
N GLU A 132 15.41 -4.20 -5.61
CA GLU A 132 14.08 -4.62 -5.15
C GLU A 132 13.10 -3.43 -5.03
N ILE A 133 13.56 -2.28 -4.51
CA ILE A 133 12.75 -1.06 -4.41
C ILE A 133 12.39 -0.54 -5.80
N GLU A 134 13.40 -0.26 -6.64
CA GLU A 134 13.18 0.41 -7.92
C GLU A 134 12.49 -0.47 -8.96
N MET A 135 12.78 -1.78 -8.99
CA MET A 135 12.01 -2.71 -9.81
C MET A 135 10.55 -2.79 -9.37
N GLY A 136 10.27 -2.66 -8.07
CA GLY A 136 8.90 -2.55 -7.58
C GLY A 136 8.20 -1.31 -8.13
N VAL A 137 8.85 -0.14 -8.07
CA VAL A 137 8.35 1.12 -8.64
C VAL A 137 8.10 0.98 -10.14
N SER A 138 9.08 0.47 -10.89
CA SER A 138 8.98 0.26 -12.34
C SER A 138 7.81 -0.66 -12.71
N ALA A 139 7.64 -1.77 -11.99
CA ALA A 139 6.59 -2.73 -12.27
C ALA A 139 5.18 -2.16 -12.00
N VAL A 140 5.01 -1.47 -10.87
CA VAL A 140 3.73 -0.82 -10.53
C VAL A 140 3.40 0.26 -11.55
N LYS A 141 4.37 1.13 -11.89
CA LYS A 141 4.20 2.16 -12.92
C LYS A 141 3.85 1.55 -14.28
N ALA A 142 4.60 0.53 -14.73
CA ALA A 142 4.35 -0.12 -16.01
C ALA A 142 2.95 -0.74 -16.08
N SER A 143 2.49 -1.35 -15.00
CA SER A 143 1.16 -1.94 -14.91
C SER A 143 0.04 -0.90 -14.93
N LEU A 144 0.27 0.28 -14.35
CA LEU A 144 -0.68 1.41 -14.36
C LEU A 144 -0.65 2.22 -15.64
N GLY A 145 0.53 2.36 -16.25
CA GLY A 145 0.78 3.23 -17.40
C GLY A 145 1.09 4.70 -17.06
N HIS A 146 1.31 5.01 -15.77
CA HIS A 146 1.66 6.37 -15.30
C HIS A 146 2.43 6.30 -13.97
N PRO A 147 3.10 7.40 -13.54
CA PRO A 147 3.81 7.49 -12.26
C PRO A 147 2.90 7.19 -11.07
N ILE A 148 3.50 6.73 -9.97
CA ILE A 148 2.81 6.34 -8.73
C ILE A 148 2.97 7.39 -7.62
N ALA A 149 2.30 7.20 -6.49
CA ALA A 149 2.57 8.00 -5.29
C ALA A 149 3.98 7.68 -4.75
N PRO A 150 4.75 8.69 -4.31
CA PRO A 150 6.06 8.48 -3.68
C PRO A 150 5.90 7.94 -2.24
N PHE A 151 5.14 6.87 -2.10
CA PHE A 151 4.85 6.18 -0.85
C PHE A 151 5.42 4.77 -0.90
N PHE A 152 6.15 4.40 0.13
CA PHE A 152 6.79 3.10 0.21
C PHE A 152 6.55 2.46 1.57
N ARG A 153 6.33 1.14 1.59
CA ARG A 153 6.34 0.34 2.81
C ARG A 153 7.34 -0.77 2.69
N PHE A 154 8.18 -0.93 3.72
CA PHE A 154 9.16 -2.01 3.78
C PHE A 154 8.51 -3.35 4.10
N PRO A 155 8.87 -4.46 3.40
CA PRO A 155 8.46 -5.81 3.78
C PRO A 155 8.75 -6.11 5.25
N ALA A 156 7.77 -6.70 5.92
CA ALA A 156 7.82 -7.04 7.34
C ALA A 156 8.18 -5.84 8.26
N LEU A 157 7.94 -4.60 7.80
CA LEU A 157 8.26 -3.33 8.49
C LEU A 157 9.74 -3.24 8.91
N ARG A 158 10.65 -3.85 8.17
CA ARG A 158 12.09 -3.80 8.45
C ARG A 158 12.73 -2.67 7.67
N HIS A 159 13.29 -1.71 8.38
CA HIS A 159 13.81 -0.44 7.87
C HIS A 159 15.35 -0.41 7.90
N PRO A 160 16.07 -1.00 6.91
CA PRO A 160 17.53 -0.88 6.86
C PRO A 160 17.93 0.58 6.74
N PRO A 161 18.82 1.13 7.61
CA PRO A 161 19.13 2.56 7.63
C PRO A 161 19.59 3.13 6.29
N GLU A 162 20.37 2.36 5.54
CA GLU A 162 20.85 2.76 4.20
C GLU A 162 19.69 2.94 3.21
N MET A 163 18.67 2.08 3.29
CA MET A 163 17.49 2.18 2.43
C MET A 163 16.55 3.29 2.86
N VAL A 164 16.48 3.59 4.16
CA VAL A 164 15.77 4.77 4.67
C VAL A 164 16.41 6.05 4.12
N THR A 165 17.74 6.15 4.17
CA THR A 165 18.49 7.28 3.58
C THR A 165 18.25 7.38 2.08
N TYR A 166 18.36 6.26 1.35
CA TYR A 166 18.13 6.20 -0.08
C TYR A 166 16.72 6.69 -0.47
N LEU A 167 15.69 6.22 0.22
CA LEU A 167 14.31 6.66 -0.02
C LEU A 167 14.14 8.15 0.28
N GLY A 168 14.82 8.68 1.30
CA GLY A 168 14.88 10.11 1.60
C GLY A 168 15.45 10.92 0.44
N GLU A 169 16.56 10.49 -0.14
CA GLU A 169 17.18 11.11 -1.33
C GLU A 169 16.26 11.05 -2.56
N ARG A 170 15.45 9.99 -2.66
CA ARG A 170 14.44 9.81 -3.72
C ARG A 170 13.17 10.64 -3.47
N GLY A 171 13.04 11.31 -2.34
CA GLY A 171 11.83 12.04 -1.97
C GLY A 171 10.62 11.11 -1.74
N VAL A 172 10.84 9.92 -1.22
CA VAL A 172 9.83 8.90 -0.96
C VAL A 172 9.50 8.83 0.52
N GLY A 173 8.22 8.96 0.87
CA GLY A 173 7.73 8.81 2.24
C GLY A 173 7.61 7.34 2.63
N ILE A 174 8.07 7.00 3.84
CA ILE A 174 8.10 5.65 4.37
C ILE A 174 6.90 5.44 5.29
N PHE A 175 6.07 4.45 4.99
CA PHE A 175 4.89 4.12 5.79
C PHE A 175 5.13 2.88 6.63
N SER A 176 5.14 3.06 7.95
CA SER A 176 4.93 2.01 8.93
C SER A 176 3.44 1.88 9.24
N THR A 177 3.08 1.51 10.44
CA THR A 177 1.70 1.35 10.89
C THR A 177 1.54 1.83 12.33
N ASP A 178 0.29 1.99 12.76
CA ASP A 178 -0.07 2.12 14.17
C ASP A 178 -0.78 0.85 14.65
N MET A 179 -1.41 0.14 13.72
CA MET A 179 -2.18 -1.06 14.04
C MET A 179 -2.02 -2.11 12.93
N ASP A 180 -1.25 -3.16 13.21
CA ASP A 180 -1.17 -4.34 12.36
C ASP A 180 -2.37 -5.27 12.65
N SER A 181 -3.09 -5.66 11.60
CA SER A 181 -4.21 -6.60 11.66
C SER A 181 -3.79 -8.01 12.03
N PHE A 182 -2.53 -8.37 11.73
CA PHE A 182 -2.03 -9.75 11.78
C PHE A 182 -2.85 -10.74 10.94
N ASP A 183 -3.50 -10.28 9.87
CA ASP A 183 -4.34 -11.09 8.98
C ASP A 183 -3.56 -12.18 8.23
N PHE A 184 -2.24 -12.06 8.12
CA PHE A 184 -1.35 -13.11 7.63
C PHE A 184 -1.24 -14.31 8.61
N LYS A 185 -1.57 -14.11 9.89
CA LYS A 185 -1.66 -15.16 10.94
C LYS A 185 -3.09 -15.47 11.31
N ILE A 186 -3.91 -14.44 11.45
CA ILE A 186 -5.31 -14.52 11.83
C ILE A 186 -6.13 -14.67 10.54
N ARG A 187 -6.73 -15.85 10.32
CA ARG A 187 -7.47 -16.13 9.08
C ARG A 187 -8.97 -15.95 9.19
N LYS A 188 -9.50 -15.90 10.42
CA LYS A 188 -10.94 -15.74 10.67
C LYS A 188 -11.29 -14.25 10.58
N PRO A 189 -12.21 -13.86 9.69
CA PRO A 189 -12.55 -12.44 9.47
C PRO A 189 -12.94 -11.71 10.75
N GLU A 190 -13.78 -12.33 11.57
CA GLU A 190 -14.24 -11.76 12.84
C GLU A 190 -13.11 -11.53 13.86
N GLN A 191 -12.04 -12.35 13.82
CA GLN A 191 -10.88 -12.16 14.69
C GLN A 191 -9.96 -11.04 14.18
N ILE A 192 -9.85 -10.87 12.86
CA ILE A 192 -9.13 -9.75 12.24
C ILE A 192 -9.78 -8.43 12.68
N VAL A 193 -11.10 -8.32 12.53
CA VAL A 193 -11.87 -7.13 12.96
C VAL A 193 -11.69 -6.88 14.44
N LYS A 194 -11.89 -7.91 15.28
CA LYS A 194 -11.74 -7.80 16.74
C LYS A 194 -10.36 -7.30 17.14
N ASN A 195 -9.29 -7.81 16.49
CA ASN A 195 -7.92 -7.39 16.76
C ASN A 195 -7.70 -5.91 16.41
N LEU A 196 -8.11 -5.48 15.22
CA LEU A 196 -7.98 -4.09 14.80
C LEU A 196 -8.78 -3.13 15.68
N MET A 197 -10.05 -3.45 15.97
CA MET A 197 -10.91 -2.60 16.78
C MET A 197 -10.43 -2.52 18.25
N ALA A 198 -9.86 -3.58 18.80
CA ALA A 198 -9.27 -3.55 20.14
C ALA A 198 -8.06 -2.61 20.19
N LYS A 199 -7.16 -2.69 19.21
CA LYS A 199 -6.01 -1.78 19.10
C LYS A 199 -6.46 -0.34 18.87
N LEU A 200 -7.41 -0.12 17.95
CA LEU A 200 -7.93 1.20 17.67
C LEU A 200 -8.60 1.84 18.90
N LYS A 201 -9.31 1.07 19.71
CA LYS A 201 -9.89 1.56 20.96
C LYS A 201 -8.79 2.03 21.95
N THR A 202 -7.64 1.39 21.95
CA THR A 202 -6.50 1.77 22.81
C THR A 202 -5.77 3.00 22.27
N HIS A 203 -5.56 3.07 20.95
CA HIS A 203 -4.80 4.16 20.32
C HIS A 203 -5.65 5.39 19.99
N GLY A 204 -6.96 5.24 19.86
CA GLY A 204 -7.91 6.29 19.51
C GLY A 204 -7.92 6.67 18.02
N LYS A 205 -6.82 6.51 17.32
CA LYS A 205 -6.59 6.88 15.91
C LYS A 205 -5.47 6.04 15.31
N GLY A 206 -5.24 6.12 14.00
CA GLY A 206 -4.01 5.58 13.42
C GLY A 206 -4.12 5.01 12.01
N ILE A 207 -2.98 4.55 11.53
CA ILE A 207 -2.78 3.88 10.24
C ILE A 207 -2.95 2.38 10.47
N MET A 208 -3.92 1.77 9.78
CA MET A 208 -4.18 0.33 9.82
C MET A 208 -3.45 -0.39 8.70
N LEU A 209 -2.74 -1.46 9.03
CA LEU A 209 -2.08 -2.35 8.07
C LEU A 209 -2.91 -3.63 7.92
N MET A 210 -3.29 -3.92 6.69
CA MET A 210 -3.99 -5.12 6.24
C MET A 210 -3.36 -5.59 4.92
N HIS A 211 -3.74 -6.79 4.44
CA HIS A 211 -3.23 -7.34 3.20
C HIS A 211 -4.40 -7.76 2.30
N ASP A 212 -4.61 -7.03 1.19
CA ASP A 212 -5.77 -7.23 0.29
C ASP A 212 -5.69 -8.53 -0.54
N PHE A 213 -4.54 -9.19 -0.59
CA PHE A 213 -4.41 -10.50 -1.19
C PHE A 213 -4.94 -11.64 -0.29
N GLN A 214 -5.15 -11.39 1.00
CA GLN A 214 -5.66 -12.38 1.96
C GLN A 214 -7.18 -12.54 1.85
N HIS A 215 -7.64 -13.79 1.71
CA HIS A 215 -9.07 -14.09 1.67
C HIS A 215 -9.79 -13.69 2.97
N GLY A 216 -9.17 -13.93 4.13
CA GLY A 216 -9.72 -13.52 5.43
C GLY A 216 -9.98 -12.02 5.51
N THR A 217 -9.07 -11.21 4.99
CA THR A 217 -9.19 -9.75 4.95
C THR A 217 -10.30 -9.29 4.01
N SER A 218 -10.41 -9.89 2.82
CA SER A 218 -11.47 -9.54 1.89
C SER A 218 -12.87 -9.75 2.48
N LEU A 219 -13.03 -10.74 3.37
CA LEU A 219 -14.27 -10.97 4.11
C LEU A 219 -14.41 -10.10 5.38
N ALA A 220 -13.30 -9.66 5.97
CA ALA A 220 -13.29 -8.85 7.19
C ALA A 220 -13.63 -7.37 6.93
N VAL A 221 -13.20 -6.82 5.77
CA VAL A 221 -13.32 -5.38 5.47
C VAL A 221 -14.75 -4.85 5.57
N PRO A 222 -15.81 -5.53 5.07
CA PRO A 222 -17.18 -5.04 5.22
C PRO A 222 -17.59 -4.85 6.70
N GLN A 223 -17.27 -5.81 7.56
CA GLN A 223 -17.55 -5.73 8.99
C GLN A 223 -16.70 -4.65 9.67
N LEU A 224 -15.41 -4.56 9.34
CA LEU A 224 -14.53 -3.51 9.86
C LEU A 224 -15.10 -2.11 9.58
N LEU A 225 -15.52 -1.86 8.34
CA LEU A 225 -16.09 -0.57 7.96
C LEU A 225 -17.39 -0.26 8.71
N ALA A 226 -18.23 -1.28 8.95
CA ALA A 226 -19.44 -1.13 9.76
C ALA A 226 -19.11 -0.78 11.22
N GLU A 227 -18.12 -1.45 11.83
CA GLU A 227 -17.70 -1.16 13.20
C GLU A 227 -17.00 0.19 13.34
N LEU A 228 -16.18 0.60 12.36
CA LEU A 228 -15.59 1.94 12.32
C LEU A 228 -16.69 3.01 12.29
N LYS A 229 -17.70 2.81 11.46
CA LYS A 229 -18.85 3.73 11.38
C LYS A 229 -19.62 3.78 12.70
N ALA A 230 -19.96 2.65 13.27
CA ALA A 230 -20.68 2.56 14.54
C ALA A 230 -19.90 3.19 15.70
N GLY A 231 -18.56 3.07 15.70
CA GLY A 231 -17.66 3.70 16.66
C GLY A 231 -17.43 5.20 16.47
N GLY A 232 -18.00 5.80 15.41
CA GLY A 232 -17.82 7.21 15.08
C GLY A 232 -16.42 7.56 14.56
N TYR A 233 -15.70 6.58 14.03
CA TYR A 233 -14.40 6.80 13.40
C TYR A 233 -14.55 7.45 12.02
N LYS A 234 -13.52 8.16 11.59
CA LYS A 234 -13.51 8.97 10.37
C LYS A 234 -12.37 8.49 9.46
N ILE A 235 -12.67 8.21 8.21
CA ILE A 235 -11.64 7.81 7.24
C ILE A 235 -10.92 9.05 6.72
N VAL A 236 -9.60 8.99 6.76
CA VAL A 236 -8.69 9.96 6.15
C VAL A 236 -8.05 9.33 4.92
N HIS A 237 -8.18 10.00 3.78
CA HIS A 237 -7.52 9.59 2.55
C HIS A 237 -6.21 10.36 2.38
N LEU A 238 -5.12 9.65 2.10
CA LEU A 238 -3.82 10.25 1.83
C LEU A 238 -3.60 10.37 0.33
N VAL A 239 -3.21 11.54 -0.13
CA VAL A 239 -2.81 11.77 -1.53
C VAL A 239 -1.43 12.39 -1.58
N PRO A 240 -0.60 12.07 -2.58
CA PRO A 240 0.73 12.65 -2.69
C PRO A 240 0.68 14.08 -3.20
N LYS A 241 1.64 14.90 -2.78
CA LYS A 241 1.89 16.24 -3.34
C LYS A 241 2.56 16.17 -4.72
N SER A 242 3.38 15.14 -4.94
CA SER A 242 4.11 14.87 -6.18
C SER A 242 3.94 13.41 -6.58
N SER A 243 4.38 13.06 -7.77
CA SER A 243 4.42 11.66 -8.23
C SER A 243 5.86 11.13 -8.21
N LEU A 244 5.98 9.80 -8.15
CA LEU A 244 7.23 9.06 -8.26
C LEU A 244 7.31 8.40 -9.64
N ASP A 245 8.33 8.75 -10.40
CA ASP A 245 8.66 8.09 -11.66
C ASP A 245 9.71 6.99 -11.44
N SER A 246 9.69 5.97 -12.30
CA SER A 246 10.70 4.92 -12.32
C SER A 246 12.02 5.40 -12.90
N MET A 247 13.06 4.63 -12.71
CA MET A 247 14.37 4.84 -13.34
C MET A 247 14.49 3.98 -14.61
N ALA A 248 14.91 4.58 -15.73
CA ALA A 248 14.99 3.91 -17.03
C ALA A 248 15.78 2.58 -16.99
N GLN A 249 16.86 2.51 -16.22
CA GLN A 249 17.64 1.29 -16.07
C GLN A 249 16.83 0.11 -15.51
N TYR A 250 15.88 0.35 -14.60
CA TYR A 250 15.04 -0.69 -14.04
C TYR A 250 13.84 -1.01 -14.94
N ASP A 251 13.36 -0.03 -15.70
CA ASP A 251 12.37 -0.25 -16.76
C ASP A 251 12.95 -1.19 -17.83
N ASP A 252 14.22 -1.00 -18.22
CA ASP A 252 14.92 -1.86 -19.19
C ASP A 252 15.15 -3.28 -18.64
N ILE A 253 15.43 -3.43 -17.34
CA ILE A 253 15.57 -4.74 -16.69
C ILE A 253 14.21 -5.45 -16.71
N LEU A 254 13.15 -4.77 -16.28
CA LEU A 254 11.80 -5.32 -16.25
C LEU A 254 11.31 -5.74 -17.64
N ALA A 255 11.60 -4.97 -18.68
CA ALA A 255 11.22 -5.29 -20.04
C ALA A 255 11.89 -6.57 -20.59
N LYS A 256 13.09 -6.90 -20.07
CA LYS A 256 13.84 -8.12 -20.43
C LYS A 256 13.41 -9.34 -19.59
N ASP A 257 12.88 -9.10 -18.40
CA ASP A 257 12.44 -10.16 -17.49
C ASP A 257 11.05 -10.64 -17.95
N LYS A 258 11.00 -11.85 -18.55
CA LYS A 258 9.72 -12.47 -18.91
C LYS A 258 9.03 -12.93 -17.61
N VAL A 259 8.28 -12.03 -17.00
CA VAL A 259 7.48 -12.36 -15.83
C VAL A 259 6.38 -13.34 -16.24
N THR A 260 6.55 -14.59 -15.90
CA THR A 260 5.48 -15.59 -16.04
C THR A 260 4.47 -15.36 -14.92
N GLY A 261 3.19 -15.29 -15.25
CA GLY A 261 2.10 -15.15 -14.29
C GLY A 261 2.12 -16.25 -13.21
N PRO A 262 1.27 -16.13 -12.19
CA PRO A 262 1.21 -17.11 -11.12
C PRO A 262 0.92 -18.50 -11.72
N VAL A 263 1.67 -19.49 -11.25
CA VAL A 263 1.42 -20.89 -11.63
C VAL A 263 -0.03 -21.22 -11.22
N THR A 264 -0.87 -21.50 -12.19
CA THR A 264 -2.27 -21.90 -11.98
C THR A 264 -2.32 -23.31 -11.37
N GLY A 265 -2.11 -23.39 -10.07
CA GLY A 265 -2.17 -24.63 -9.32
C GLY A 265 -2.08 -24.33 -7.85
N GLY A 266 -3.21 -24.26 -7.16
CA GLY A 266 -3.44 -24.45 -5.73
C GLY A 266 -2.48 -23.84 -4.68
N GLY A 267 -1.44 -23.12 -5.09
CA GLY A 267 -0.46 -22.50 -4.22
C GLY A 267 -1.04 -21.27 -3.50
N ARG A 268 -0.68 -21.11 -2.23
CA ARG A 268 -1.00 -19.90 -1.49
C ARG A 268 -0.37 -18.70 -2.20
N PRO A 269 -1.02 -17.51 -2.22
CA PRO A 269 -0.47 -16.29 -2.83
C PRO A 269 0.96 -15.98 -2.40
N THR A 270 1.30 -16.25 -1.15
CA THR A 270 2.64 -16.06 -0.57
C THR A 270 3.69 -17.06 -1.05
N SER A 271 3.31 -18.18 -1.69
CA SER A 271 4.27 -19.22 -2.10
C SER A 271 5.25 -18.76 -3.18
N SER A 272 4.89 -17.72 -3.94
CA SER A 272 5.77 -17.08 -4.93
C SER A 272 6.69 -16.00 -4.32
N VAL A 273 6.38 -15.53 -3.12
CA VAL A 273 7.03 -14.36 -2.48
C VAL A 273 7.72 -14.76 -1.17
N VAL A 274 7.23 -15.78 -0.47
CA VAL A 274 7.79 -16.25 0.80
C VAL A 274 8.31 -17.68 0.62
N LYS A 275 9.62 -17.84 0.49
CA LYS A 275 10.25 -19.13 0.72
C LYS A 275 10.30 -19.37 2.22
N THR A 276 9.49 -20.30 2.73
CA THR A 276 9.69 -20.87 4.07
C THR A 276 11.06 -21.57 4.08
N ILE A 277 11.98 -21.07 4.90
CA ILE A 277 13.22 -21.77 5.20
C ILE A 277 12.86 -22.81 6.26
N GLY A 278 12.86 -24.08 5.87
CA GLY A 278 12.68 -25.20 6.78
C GLY A 278 11.47 -26.09 6.44
N GLU A 279 11.64 -26.96 5.50
CA GLU A 279 11.25 -28.38 5.46
C GLU A 279 12.39 -29.16 4.86
#